data_0b014f8cc79d799974e8fc389b1cb39c
#
_entry.id   0b014f8cc79d799974e8fc389b1cb39c
#
_cell.length_a   1.000
_cell.length_b   1.000
_cell.length_c   1.000
_cell.angle_alpha   90.00
_cell.angle_beta   90.00
_cell.angle_gamma   90.00
#
_symmetry.space_group_name_H-M   'P 1'
#
loop_
_entity.id
_entity.type
_entity.pdbx_description
1 polymer ?
#
loop_
_entity_poly.entity_id
_entity_poly.type
_entity_poly.pdbx_seq_one_letter_code
_entity_poly.pdbx_strand_id
1 'polypeptide(L)'
;MNTGLPLISDLPYKVRDLSAESVTFGRKEIELAEHEMPGLMALRAKHGKSKPLAGARITGSLHMTIQTAVLIETLVELGAEVRWASCNIFSTQDHAAAAVAVGPNGTPENPKGVPVFAWKGETLEEYWWCTFQALHWGDGKGPSLILDDGGDATLLVHRGLDYDNAGVVPDPATADSEEFTVVLSLLHALQDINPTFWKSIADGIQGVSEETTTGVHRLYQMAEKGELLFPAINVNDAVTKSKFD
;
A
#
# COMPACT_ATOMS: atom_id res chain seq x y z
N MET A 1 -8.68 -16.33 8.87
CA MET A 1 -7.43 -16.16 8.07
C MET A 1 -6.36 -17.11 8.58
N ASN A 2 -5.71 -17.85 7.71
CA ASN A 2 -4.70 -18.85 8.07
C ASN A 2 -3.30 -18.46 7.54
N THR A 3 -2.88 -17.24 7.82
CA THR A 3 -1.56 -16.74 7.41
C THR A 3 -0.42 -17.23 8.31
N GLY A 4 -0.73 -17.81 9.46
CA GLY A 4 0.27 -18.08 10.50
C GLY A 4 0.88 -16.82 11.13
N LEU A 5 0.42 -15.62 10.74
CA LEU A 5 0.88 -14.33 11.22
C LEU A 5 -0.20 -13.67 12.11
N PRO A 6 0.19 -12.91 13.15
CA PRO A 6 -0.79 -12.17 13.94
C PRO A 6 -1.48 -11.11 13.07
N LEU A 7 -2.80 -10.94 13.26
CA LEU A 7 -3.57 -9.96 12.48
C LEU A 7 -3.05 -8.54 12.71
N ILE A 8 -2.92 -8.11 13.95
CA ILE A 8 -2.23 -6.87 14.29
C ILE A 8 -0.77 -7.22 14.59
N SER A 9 0.14 -6.66 13.83
CA SER A 9 1.56 -6.98 13.91
C SER A 9 2.40 -5.74 14.14
N ASP A 10 3.33 -5.83 15.07
CA ASP A 10 4.38 -4.83 15.29
C ASP A 10 5.60 -5.06 14.38
N LEU A 11 5.49 -5.94 13.39
CA LEU A 11 6.56 -6.18 12.44
C LEU A 11 6.87 -4.89 11.68
N PRO A 12 8.15 -4.49 11.62
CA PRO A 12 8.54 -3.30 10.87
C PRO A 12 8.42 -3.50 9.34
N TYR A 13 8.40 -4.73 8.88
CA TYR A 13 8.23 -5.17 7.49
C TYR A 13 7.96 -6.67 7.43
N LYS A 14 7.48 -7.16 6.28
CA LYS A 14 7.43 -8.59 5.96
C LYS A 14 7.66 -8.74 4.45
N VAL A 15 8.84 -9.25 4.10
CA VAL A 15 9.29 -9.51 2.73
C VAL A 15 9.80 -10.96 2.63
N ARG A 16 10.12 -11.43 1.43
CA ARG A 16 10.61 -12.80 1.20
C ARG A 16 11.86 -13.11 2.05
N ASP A 17 12.89 -12.29 1.92
CA ASP A 17 14.15 -12.36 2.67
C ASP A 17 14.86 -11.01 2.67
N LEU A 18 15.88 -10.86 3.50
CA LEU A 18 16.81 -9.73 3.50
C LEU A 18 18.25 -10.20 3.26
N SER A 19 18.44 -11.23 2.44
CA SER A 19 19.80 -11.70 2.14
C SER A 19 20.65 -10.58 1.53
N ALA A 20 21.93 -10.57 1.84
CA ALA A 20 22.86 -9.58 1.29
C ALA A 20 22.88 -9.61 -0.25
N GLU A 21 22.63 -10.75 -0.86
CA GLU A 21 22.53 -10.93 -2.31
C GLU A 21 21.29 -10.19 -2.85
N SER A 22 20.09 -10.47 -2.31
CA SER A 22 18.84 -9.81 -2.71
C SER A 22 18.92 -8.30 -2.54
N VAL A 23 19.42 -7.82 -1.39
CA VAL A 23 19.55 -6.39 -1.11
C VAL A 23 20.54 -5.72 -2.06
N THR A 24 21.70 -6.32 -2.29
CA THR A 24 22.72 -5.75 -3.19
C THR A 24 22.23 -5.72 -4.63
N PHE A 25 21.55 -6.76 -5.08
CA PHE A 25 20.97 -6.81 -6.42
C PHE A 25 19.87 -5.75 -6.56
N GLY A 26 18.94 -5.68 -5.60
CA GLY A 26 17.88 -4.69 -5.61
C GLY A 26 18.39 -3.24 -5.62
N ARG A 27 19.46 -2.93 -4.86
CA ARG A 27 20.07 -1.59 -4.89
C ARG A 27 20.61 -1.23 -6.28
N LYS A 28 21.31 -2.15 -6.94
CA LYS A 28 21.83 -1.93 -8.30
C LYS A 28 20.71 -1.70 -9.33
N GLU A 29 19.66 -2.49 -9.23
CA GLU A 29 18.51 -2.36 -10.13
C GLU A 29 17.76 -1.03 -9.90
N ILE A 30 17.63 -0.57 -8.64
CA ILE A 30 17.07 0.75 -8.32
C ILE A 30 17.92 1.87 -8.90
N GLU A 31 19.25 1.80 -8.77
CA GLU A 31 20.18 2.77 -9.38
C GLU A 31 20.02 2.85 -10.90
N LEU A 32 19.81 1.72 -11.59
CA LEU A 32 19.53 1.69 -13.02
C LEU A 32 18.17 2.31 -13.34
N ALA A 33 17.12 1.94 -12.59
CA ALA A 33 15.77 2.47 -12.79
C ALA A 33 15.68 4.00 -12.56
N GLU A 34 16.49 4.57 -11.69
CA GLU A 34 16.58 6.03 -11.51
C GLU A 34 16.94 6.76 -12.82
N HIS A 35 17.78 6.16 -13.66
CA HIS A 35 18.12 6.73 -14.98
C HIS A 35 16.95 6.64 -15.98
N GLU A 36 16.05 5.69 -15.79
CA GLU A 36 14.86 5.51 -16.61
C GLU A 36 13.68 6.40 -16.16
N MET A 37 13.79 7.00 -14.97
CA MET A 37 12.73 7.79 -14.33
C MET A 37 13.11 9.24 -14.07
N PRO A 38 13.48 10.00 -15.13
CA PRO A 38 14.02 11.35 -14.98
C PRO A 38 13.02 12.32 -14.34
N GLY A 39 11.72 12.10 -14.49
CA GLY A 39 10.68 12.92 -13.85
C GLY A 39 10.73 12.85 -12.33
N LEU A 40 10.81 11.65 -11.76
CA LEU A 40 10.95 11.47 -10.30
C LEU A 40 12.28 12.01 -9.80
N MET A 41 13.38 11.78 -10.52
CA MET A 41 14.70 12.30 -10.13
C MET A 41 14.75 13.84 -10.19
N ALA A 42 14.07 14.47 -11.13
CA ALA A 42 13.92 15.93 -11.18
C ALA A 42 13.10 16.45 -9.97
N LEU A 43 12.05 15.74 -9.55
CA LEU A 43 11.29 16.09 -8.34
C LEU A 43 12.15 15.98 -7.08
N ARG A 44 12.94 14.91 -6.92
CA ARG A 44 13.90 14.79 -5.81
C ARG A 44 14.88 15.97 -5.78
N ALA A 45 15.50 16.29 -6.92
CA ALA A 45 16.47 17.38 -7.03
C ALA A 45 15.85 18.74 -6.69
N LYS A 46 14.62 18.98 -7.14
CA LYS A 46 13.92 20.27 -6.96
C LYS A 46 13.36 20.43 -5.54
N HIS A 47 12.79 19.40 -4.98
CA HIS A 47 11.97 19.49 -3.77
C HIS A 47 12.54 18.76 -2.54
N GLY A 48 13.56 17.92 -2.68
CA GLY A 48 14.12 17.14 -1.57
C GLY A 48 14.56 17.99 -0.37
N LYS A 49 15.04 19.21 -0.60
CA LYS A 49 15.43 20.15 0.48
C LYS A 49 14.21 20.78 1.18
N SER A 50 13.15 21.08 0.44
CA SER A 50 11.95 21.73 0.98
C SER A 50 10.96 20.77 1.67
N LYS A 51 11.10 19.48 1.40
CA LYS A 51 10.29 18.39 1.97
C LYS A 51 8.78 18.67 1.95
N PRO A 52 8.18 18.88 0.78
CA PRO A 52 6.78 19.29 0.67
C PRO A 52 5.79 18.25 1.21
N LEU A 53 6.22 17.00 1.39
CA LEU A 53 5.42 15.91 1.96
C LEU A 53 5.69 15.68 3.45
N ALA A 54 6.39 16.60 4.14
CA ALA A 54 6.63 16.46 5.57
C ALA A 54 5.30 16.35 6.34
N GLY A 55 5.16 15.29 7.15
CA GLY A 55 3.95 14.98 7.91
C GLY A 55 2.89 14.18 7.14
N ALA A 56 3.07 13.94 5.84
CA ALA A 56 2.21 13.04 5.10
C ALA A 56 2.54 11.58 5.44
N ARG A 57 1.50 10.78 5.71
CA ARG A 57 1.58 9.32 5.82
C ARG A 57 0.95 8.71 4.58
N ILE A 58 1.76 8.03 3.79
CA ILE A 58 1.34 7.47 2.50
C ILE A 58 1.34 5.94 2.58
N THR A 59 0.17 5.35 2.39
CA THR A 59 0.06 3.91 2.14
C THR A 59 0.02 3.66 0.65
N GLY A 60 0.92 2.80 0.14
CA GLY A 60 0.86 2.29 -1.21
C GLY A 60 0.30 0.87 -1.24
N SER A 61 -0.60 0.63 -2.18
CA SER A 61 -1.12 -0.67 -2.59
C SER A 61 -0.94 -0.76 -4.10
N LEU A 62 0.32 -0.95 -4.51
CA LEU A 62 0.77 -0.87 -5.89
C LEU A 62 1.96 -1.80 -6.09
N HIS A 63 2.12 -2.35 -7.29
CA HIS A 63 3.15 -3.34 -7.62
C HIS A 63 4.51 -3.02 -6.99
N MET A 64 5.05 -3.92 -6.17
CA MET A 64 6.35 -3.73 -5.51
C MET A 64 7.50 -4.10 -6.47
N THR A 65 7.74 -3.25 -7.45
CA THR A 65 8.78 -3.38 -8.48
C THR A 65 9.95 -2.44 -8.22
N ILE A 66 11.00 -2.57 -9.04
CA ILE A 66 12.16 -1.65 -9.01
C ILE A 66 11.74 -0.21 -9.29
N GLN A 67 10.85 0.03 -10.26
CA GLN A 67 10.36 1.38 -10.56
C GLN A 67 9.56 1.95 -9.39
N THR A 68 8.74 1.13 -8.75
CA THR A 68 8.02 1.51 -7.53
C THR A 68 8.98 1.82 -6.38
N ALA A 69 10.09 1.11 -6.27
CA ALA A 69 11.13 1.43 -5.28
C ALA A 69 11.68 2.85 -5.46
N VAL A 70 11.91 3.29 -6.71
CA VAL A 70 12.31 4.68 -7.02
C VAL A 70 11.22 5.68 -6.59
N LEU A 71 9.94 5.36 -6.82
CA LEU A 71 8.82 6.18 -6.34
C LEU A 71 8.82 6.28 -4.81
N ILE A 72 8.88 5.14 -4.11
CA ILE A 72 8.87 5.08 -2.65
C ILE A 72 10.01 5.92 -2.06
N GLU A 73 11.22 5.76 -2.55
CA GLU A 73 12.39 6.52 -2.09
C GLU A 73 12.27 8.02 -2.42
N THR A 74 11.60 8.35 -3.53
CA THR A 74 11.28 9.74 -3.85
C THR A 74 10.30 10.33 -2.84
N LEU A 75 9.23 9.63 -2.48
CA LEU A 75 8.28 10.09 -1.47
C LEU A 75 8.95 10.33 -0.11
N VAL A 76 9.83 9.42 0.30
CA VAL A 76 10.61 9.55 1.53
C VAL A 76 11.56 10.75 1.46
N GLU A 77 12.27 10.94 0.34
CA GLU A 77 13.17 12.09 0.14
C GLU A 77 12.38 13.42 0.18
N LEU A 78 11.14 13.42 -0.29
CA LEU A 78 10.24 14.56 -0.22
C LEU A 78 9.61 14.77 1.18
N GLY A 79 9.90 13.89 2.14
CA GLY A 79 9.54 14.02 3.55
C GLY A 79 8.36 13.19 4.04
N ALA A 80 7.78 12.33 3.21
CA ALA A 80 6.68 11.46 3.61
C ALA A 80 7.17 10.30 4.50
N GLU A 81 6.28 9.88 5.40
CA GLU A 81 6.31 8.54 5.99
C GLU A 81 5.55 7.61 5.03
N VAL A 82 6.11 6.42 4.76
CA VAL A 82 5.54 5.50 3.75
C VAL A 82 5.40 4.10 4.32
N ARG A 83 4.31 3.40 3.97
CA ARG A 83 4.10 1.95 4.16
C ARG A 83 3.60 1.37 2.84
N TRP A 84 4.00 0.14 2.51
CA TRP A 84 3.75 -0.41 1.19
C TRP A 84 3.32 -1.87 1.21
N ALA A 85 2.30 -2.20 0.40
CA ALA A 85 1.94 -3.56 0.00
C ALA A 85 1.86 -3.65 -1.52
N SER A 86 1.90 -4.86 -2.07
CA SER A 86 1.66 -5.05 -3.50
C SER A 86 0.16 -5.10 -3.79
N CYS A 87 -0.24 -4.74 -5.00
CA CYS A 87 -1.61 -4.88 -5.50
C CYS A 87 -1.86 -6.19 -6.27
N ASN A 88 -0.91 -7.11 -6.25
CA ASN A 88 -1.03 -8.41 -6.94
C ASN A 88 -0.08 -9.44 -6.32
N ILE A 89 -0.59 -10.66 -6.11
CA ILE A 89 0.12 -11.76 -5.45
C ILE A 89 1.38 -12.26 -6.19
N PHE A 90 1.56 -11.93 -7.47
CA PHE A 90 2.68 -12.40 -8.28
C PHE A 90 3.63 -11.30 -8.76
N SER A 91 3.25 -10.03 -8.64
CA SER A 91 3.99 -8.93 -9.27
C SER A 91 5.17 -8.39 -8.47
N THR A 92 5.29 -8.75 -7.19
CA THR A 92 6.42 -8.32 -6.37
C THR A 92 7.74 -8.84 -6.92
N GLN A 93 8.72 -7.95 -7.03
CA GLN A 93 10.13 -8.29 -7.22
C GLN A 93 10.78 -8.36 -5.83
N ASP A 94 11.06 -9.56 -5.35
CA ASP A 94 11.50 -9.78 -3.96
C ASP A 94 12.76 -9.00 -3.60
N HIS A 95 13.71 -8.83 -4.55
CA HIS A 95 14.92 -8.03 -4.37
C HIS A 95 14.61 -6.52 -4.26
N ALA A 96 13.56 -6.02 -4.95
CA ALA A 96 13.12 -4.64 -4.78
C ALA A 96 12.51 -4.42 -3.39
N ALA A 97 11.65 -5.33 -2.94
CA ALA A 97 11.06 -5.30 -1.60
C ALA A 97 12.14 -5.34 -0.51
N ALA A 98 13.12 -6.24 -0.64
CA ALA A 98 14.25 -6.33 0.27
C ALA A 98 15.07 -5.05 0.32
N ALA A 99 15.43 -4.49 -0.84
CA ALA A 99 16.23 -3.26 -0.93
C ALA A 99 15.50 -2.06 -0.32
N VAL A 100 14.19 -1.92 -0.53
CA VAL A 100 13.38 -0.85 0.06
C VAL A 100 13.22 -1.03 1.57
N ALA A 101 12.98 -2.25 2.05
CA ALA A 101 12.87 -2.52 3.48
C ALA A 101 14.19 -2.26 4.23
N VAL A 102 15.33 -2.58 3.63
CA VAL A 102 16.65 -2.27 4.20
C VAL A 102 16.96 -0.78 4.08
N GLY A 103 16.60 -0.17 2.95
CA GLY A 103 16.84 1.25 2.67
C GLY A 103 18.29 1.57 2.30
N PRO A 104 18.54 2.77 1.73
CA PRO A 104 19.87 3.18 1.25
C PRO A 104 20.91 3.35 2.36
N ASN A 105 20.47 3.54 3.61
CA ASN A 105 21.34 3.77 4.78
C ASN A 105 21.28 2.62 5.81
N GLY A 106 20.63 1.50 5.48
CA GLY A 106 20.50 0.31 6.33
C GLY A 106 21.44 -0.81 5.90
N THR A 107 21.39 -1.89 6.68
CA THR A 107 21.98 -3.19 6.34
C THR A 107 20.98 -4.28 6.61
N PRO A 108 21.14 -5.51 6.07
CA PRO A 108 20.25 -6.63 6.37
C PRO A 108 20.02 -6.87 7.87
N GLU A 109 21.07 -6.66 8.69
CA GLU A 109 21.03 -6.83 10.15
C GLU A 109 20.44 -5.61 10.89
N ASN A 110 20.41 -4.45 10.24
CA ASN A 110 19.87 -3.19 10.79
C ASN A 110 19.14 -2.39 9.71
N PRO A 111 17.96 -2.88 9.25
CA PRO A 111 17.15 -2.21 8.25
C PRO A 111 16.72 -0.81 8.70
N LYS A 112 16.74 0.16 7.78
CA LYS A 112 16.38 1.57 8.00
C LYS A 112 15.52 2.14 6.88
N GLY A 113 14.90 1.25 6.12
CA GLY A 113 14.08 1.64 4.99
C GLY A 113 12.60 1.80 5.35
N VAL A 114 11.77 1.55 4.38
CA VAL A 114 10.32 1.70 4.46
C VAL A 114 9.67 0.38 4.89
N PRO A 115 8.67 0.40 5.76
CA PRO A 115 7.83 -0.77 6.01
C PRO A 115 7.20 -1.29 4.72
N VAL A 116 7.67 -2.45 4.24
CA VAL A 116 7.14 -3.17 3.07
C VAL A 116 6.55 -4.48 3.53
N PHE A 117 5.34 -4.76 3.08
CA PHE A 117 4.62 -6.01 3.31
C PHE A 117 4.27 -6.59 1.94
N ALA A 118 5.22 -7.29 1.33
CA ALA A 118 5.05 -7.87 -0.01
C ALA A 118 6.10 -8.95 -0.31
N TRP A 119 5.67 -10.03 -0.97
CA TRP A 119 6.55 -11.03 -1.58
C TRP A 119 5.87 -11.70 -2.77
N LYS A 120 6.63 -12.23 -3.69
CA LYS A 120 6.08 -12.91 -4.85
C LYS A 120 5.46 -14.26 -4.45
N GLY A 121 4.22 -14.51 -4.84
CA GLY A 121 3.52 -15.76 -4.58
C GLY A 121 2.85 -15.79 -3.20
N GLU A 122 2.33 -14.66 -2.75
CA GLU A 122 1.40 -14.59 -1.61
C GLU A 122 0.17 -15.45 -1.85
N THR A 123 -0.40 -16.03 -0.81
CA THR A 123 -1.78 -16.52 -0.84
C THR A 123 -2.75 -15.33 -0.78
N LEU A 124 -4.04 -15.54 -1.05
CA LEU A 124 -5.03 -14.47 -0.92
C LEU A 124 -5.12 -13.95 0.52
N GLU A 125 -5.01 -14.81 1.53
CA GLU A 125 -4.99 -14.40 2.93
C GLU A 125 -3.76 -13.56 3.27
N GLU A 126 -2.59 -13.94 2.76
CA GLU A 126 -1.35 -13.17 2.95
C GLU A 126 -1.43 -11.82 2.25
N TYR A 127 -1.97 -11.75 1.04
CA TYR A 127 -2.18 -10.51 0.28
C TYR A 127 -3.06 -9.51 1.04
N TRP A 128 -4.23 -9.94 1.51
CA TRP A 128 -5.13 -9.07 2.25
C TRP A 128 -4.57 -8.70 3.63
N TRP A 129 -3.81 -9.61 4.26
CA TRP A 129 -3.05 -9.29 5.46
C TRP A 129 -2.00 -8.20 5.18
N CYS A 130 -1.24 -8.29 4.10
CA CYS A 130 -0.24 -7.29 3.69
C CYS A 130 -0.88 -5.92 3.44
N THR A 131 -2.00 -5.90 2.72
CA THR A 131 -2.78 -4.66 2.46
C THR A 131 -3.24 -4.02 3.77
N PHE A 132 -3.74 -4.83 4.71
CA PHE A 132 -4.12 -4.35 6.04
C PHE A 132 -2.90 -3.82 6.82
N GLN A 133 -1.75 -4.52 6.82
CA GLN A 133 -0.55 -4.02 7.49
C GLN A 133 -0.08 -2.67 6.92
N ALA A 134 -0.19 -2.45 5.63
CA ALA A 134 0.15 -1.16 5.02
C ALA A 134 -0.81 -0.03 5.47
N LEU A 135 -2.07 -0.34 5.75
CA LEU A 135 -3.06 0.61 6.29
C LEU A 135 -2.96 0.81 7.81
N HIS A 136 -2.38 -0.14 8.53
CA HIS A 136 -2.25 -0.12 9.99
C HIS A 136 -0.96 0.59 10.43
N TRP A 137 -1.09 1.83 10.90
CA TRP A 137 0.04 2.69 11.31
C TRP A 137 0.33 2.65 12.82
N GLY A 138 -0.38 1.82 13.58
CA GLY A 138 -0.31 1.79 15.04
C GLY A 138 -1.04 2.95 15.72
N ASP A 139 -1.33 2.80 17.01
CA ASP A 139 -1.92 3.82 17.88
C ASP A 139 -3.18 4.50 17.33
N GLY A 140 -4.04 3.76 16.61
CA GLY A 140 -5.25 4.32 15.99
C GLY A 140 -4.98 5.29 14.84
N LYS A 141 -3.78 5.27 14.29
CA LYS A 141 -3.40 6.08 13.14
C LYS A 141 -3.59 5.30 11.83
N GLY A 142 -3.89 6.03 10.76
CA GLY A 142 -3.96 5.54 9.40
C GLY A 142 -3.15 6.42 8.45
N PRO A 143 -3.17 6.11 7.15
CA PRO A 143 -2.59 6.98 6.13
C PRO A 143 -3.34 8.30 6.04
N SER A 144 -2.65 9.34 5.58
CA SER A 144 -3.29 10.57 5.10
C SER A 144 -3.57 10.54 3.59
N LEU A 145 -2.83 9.73 2.86
CA LEU A 145 -2.98 9.52 1.42
C LEU A 145 -2.81 8.03 1.08
N ILE A 146 -3.54 7.59 0.05
CA ILE A 146 -3.42 6.25 -0.51
C ILE A 146 -2.95 6.35 -1.96
N LEU A 147 -1.97 5.54 -2.35
CA LEU A 147 -1.63 5.25 -3.74
C LEU A 147 -2.12 3.84 -4.05
N ASP A 148 -3.15 3.70 -4.86
CA ASP A 148 -3.83 2.43 -5.12
C ASP A 148 -3.74 2.03 -6.58
N ASP A 149 -3.78 0.74 -6.83
CA ASP A 149 -3.80 0.13 -8.17
C ASP A 149 -4.78 -1.04 -8.16
N GLY A 150 -6.00 -0.77 -8.63
CA GLY A 150 -7.13 -1.69 -8.57
C GLY A 150 -8.15 -1.36 -7.48
N GLY A 151 -7.82 -0.45 -6.55
CA GLY A 151 -8.73 0.03 -5.53
C GLY A 151 -8.91 -0.89 -4.34
N ASP A 152 -7.99 -1.82 -4.07
CA ASP A 152 -8.17 -2.81 -3.01
C ASP A 152 -7.94 -2.23 -1.61
N ALA A 153 -6.94 -1.37 -1.42
CA ALA A 153 -6.78 -0.66 -0.16
C ALA A 153 -7.95 0.28 0.10
N THR A 154 -8.42 0.98 -0.93
CA THR A 154 -9.60 1.85 -0.88
C THR A 154 -10.87 1.06 -0.53
N LEU A 155 -11.07 -0.09 -1.17
CA LEU A 155 -12.20 -1.00 -0.89
C LEU A 155 -12.19 -1.44 0.58
N LEU A 156 -11.02 -1.83 1.09
CA LEU A 156 -10.89 -2.32 2.46
C LEU A 156 -11.26 -1.24 3.48
N VAL A 157 -10.88 0.01 3.25
CA VAL A 157 -11.27 1.16 4.10
C VAL A 157 -12.78 1.40 4.04
N HIS A 158 -13.38 1.43 2.84
CA HIS A 158 -14.81 1.66 2.67
C HIS A 158 -15.65 0.57 3.33
N ARG A 159 -15.36 -0.70 3.03
CA ARG A 159 -16.09 -1.83 3.61
C ARG A 159 -15.88 -1.95 5.11
N GLY A 160 -14.65 -1.70 5.57
CA GLY A 160 -14.37 -1.68 7.00
C GLY A 160 -15.17 -0.62 7.75
N LEU A 161 -15.24 0.60 7.21
CA LEU A 161 -16.05 1.67 7.82
C LEU A 161 -17.55 1.37 7.79
N ASP A 162 -18.06 0.81 6.68
CA ASP A 162 -19.46 0.39 6.57
C ASP A 162 -19.83 -0.59 7.69
N TYR A 163 -18.97 -1.59 7.91
CA TYR A 163 -19.23 -2.63 8.93
C TYR A 163 -18.98 -2.13 10.37
N ASP A 164 -18.02 -1.26 10.60
CA ASP A 164 -17.86 -0.56 11.88
C ASP A 164 -19.11 0.26 12.20
N ASN A 165 -19.73 0.90 11.20
CA ASN A 165 -20.94 1.68 11.37
C ASN A 165 -22.17 0.80 11.60
N ALA A 166 -22.24 -0.35 10.92
CA ALA A 166 -23.31 -1.34 11.10
C ALA A 166 -23.18 -2.11 12.42
N GLY A 167 -21.97 -2.15 13.01
CA GLY A 167 -21.66 -2.94 14.20
C GLY A 167 -21.61 -4.45 13.94
N VAL A 168 -21.60 -4.88 12.68
CA VAL A 168 -21.57 -6.28 12.28
C VAL A 168 -20.91 -6.45 10.91
N VAL A 169 -20.01 -7.43 10.81
CA VAL A 169 -19.46 -7.92 9.54
C VAL A 169 -20.29 -9.12 9.07
N PRO A 170 -20.70 -9.19 7.78
CA PRO A 170 -21.38 -10.35 7.24
C PRO A 170 -20.58 -11.66 7.42
N ASP A 171 -21.29 -12.79 7.54
CA ASP A 171 -20.65 -14.10 7.58
C ASP A 171 -19.82 -14.32 6.31
N PRO A 172 -18.51 -14.64 6.40
CA PRO A 172 -17.67 -14.96 5.26
C PRO A 172 -18.25 -16.01 4.30
N ALA A 173 -19.04 -16.95 4.82
CA ALA A 173 -19.72 -17.96 4.02
C ALA A 173 -20.79 -17.39 3.06
N THR A 174 -21.21 -16.14 3.23
CA THR A 174 -22.17 -15.46 2.35
C THR A 174 -21.53 -14.71 1.20
N ALA A 175 -20.20 -14.70 1.11
CA ALA A 175 -19.48 -14.03 0.03
C ALA A 175 -19.74 -14.71 -1.32
N ASP A 176 -19.73 -13.91 -2.39
CA ASP A 176 -19.96 -14.34 -3.77
C ASP A 176 -18.65 -14.79 -4.48
N SER A 177 -17.50 -14.60 -3.84
CA SER A 177 -16.20 -14.98 -4.35
C SER A 177 -15.25 -15.43 -3.22
N GLU A 178 -14.25 -16.26 -3.58
CA GLU A 178 -13.20 -16.70 -2.68
C GLU A 178 -12.44 -15.49 -2.09
N GLU A 179 -12.11 -14.52 -2.93
CA GLU A 179 -11.41 -13.32 -2.52
C GLU A 179 -12.22 -12.52 -1.49
N PHE A 180 -13.51 -12.30 -1.75
CA PHE A 180 -14.36 -11.56 -0.81
C PHE A 180 -14.60 -12.34 0.49
N THR A 181 -14.59 -13.68 0.45
CA THR A 181 -14.58 -14.52 1.67
C THR A 181 -13.37 -14.20 2.56
N VAL A 182 -12.18 -14.04 1.96
CA VAL A 182 -10.97 -13.66 2.70
C VAL A 182 -11.08 -12.25 3.26
N VAL A 183 -11.58 -11.29 2.49
CA VAL A 183 -11.82 -9.91 2.94
C VAL A 183 -12.77 -9.89 4.15
N LEU A 184 -13.92 -10.56 4.06
CA LEU A 184 -14.86 -10.63 5.18
C LEU A 184 -14.25 -11.32 6.41
N SER A 185 -13.45 -12.37 6.22
CA SER A 185 -12.74 -13.04 7.30
C SER A 185 -11.75 -12.13 8.02
N LEU A 186 -11.02 -11.30 7.26
CA LEU A 186 -10.12 -10.28 7.80
C LEU A 186 -10.88 -9.25 8.63
N LEU A 187 -11.95 -8.69 8.05
CA LEU A 187 -12.76 -7.64 8.68
C LEU A 187 -13.46 -8.15 9.94
N HIS A 188 -13.95 -9.40 9.91
CA HIS A 188 -14.56 -10.05 11.07
C HIS A 188 -13.56 -10.23 12.21
N ALA A 189 -12.38 -10.79 11.91
CA ALA A 189 -11.33 -10.97 12.91
C ALA A 189 -10.83 -9.63 13.48
N LEU A 190 -10.80 -8.58 12.68
CA LEU A 190 -10.43 -7.25 13.15
C LEU A 190 -11.52 -6.63 14.03
N GLN A 191 -12.80 -6.80 13.68
CA GLN A 191 -13.92 -6.31 14.48
C GLN A 191 -13.92 -6.92 15.89
N ASP A 192 -13.54 -8.19 16.03
CA ASP A 192 -13.41 -8.86 17.32
C ASP A 192 -12.33 -8.25 18.22
N ILE A 193 -11.28 -7.69 17.63
CA ILE A 193 -10.13 -7.12 18.36
C ILE A 193 -10.32 -5.60 18.58
N ASN A 194 -10.76 -4.89 17.55
CA ASN A 194 -10.92 -3.43 17.54
C ASN A 194 -12.12 -3.02 16.68
N PRO A 195 -13.35 -3.00 17.23
CA PRO A 195 -14.60 -2.77 16.50
C PRO A 195 -14.77 -1.35 15.96
N THR A 196 -13.79 -0.47 16.17
CA THR A 196 -13.82 0.92 15.70
C THR A 196 -12.55 1.29 14.92
N PHE A 197 -11.79 0.30 14.49
CA PHE A 197 -10.52 0.52 13.81
C PHE A 197 -10.67 1.43 12.57
N TRP A 198 -11.61 1.08 11.69
CA TRP A 198 -11.81 1.81 10.43
C TRP A 198 -12.34 3.22 10.67
N LYS A 199 -13.22 3.42 11.66
CA LYS A 199 -13.64 4.76 12.09
C LYS A 199 -12.46 5.60 12.55
N SER A 200 -11.49 4.98 13.24
CA SER A 200 -10.34 5.71 13.79
C SER A 200 -9.39 6.23 12.70
N ILE A 201 -9.35 5.58 11.53
CA ILE A 201 -8.42 5.94 10.44
C ILE A 201 -9.07 6.66 9.28
N ALA A 202 -10.36 6.42 8.98
CA ALA A 202 -11.03 6.90 7.78
C ALA A 202 -11.05 8.43 7.69
N ASP A 203 -11.35 9.13 8.77
CA ASP A 203 -11.40 10.60 8.83
C ASP A 203 -10.03 11.27 8.58
N GLY A 204 -8.95 10.52 8.76
CA GLY A 204 -7.59 11.00 8.52
C GLY A 204 -7.16 10.94 7.05
N ILE A 205 -7.87 10.19 6.21
CA ILE A 205 -7.54 9.98 4.81
C ILE A 205 -8.05 11.17 3.99
N GLN A 206 -7.12 11.90 3.38
CA GLN A 206 -7.40 13.11 2.59
C GLN A 206 -7.65 12.81 1.11
N GLY A 207 -7.25 11.64 0.63
CA GLY A 207 -7.48 11.27 -0.76
C GLY A 207 -6.73 10.01 -1.20
N VAL A 208 -7.11 9.54 -2.38
CA VAL A 208 -6.48 8.43 -3.09
C VAL A 208 -6.08 8.84 -4.50
N SER A 209 -4.94 8.35 -4.97
CA SER A 209 -4.56 8.35 -6.39
C SER A 209 -4.67 6.92 -6.91
N GLU A 210 -5.44 6.73 -7.99
CA GLU A 210 -5.71 5.41 -8.58
C GLU A 210 -5.00 5.27 -9.93
N GLU A 211 -4.24 4.18 -10.06
CA GLU A 211 -3.36 3.92 -11.20
C GLU A 211 -4.03 3.21 -12.37
N THR A 212 -5.09 2.42 -12.15
CA THR A 212 -5.57 1.48 -13.16
C THR A 212 -7.05 1.60 -13.47
N THR A 213 -7.43 1.21 -14.70
CA THR A 213 -8.80 1.32 -15.23
C THR A 213 -9.83 0.67 -14.31
N THR A 214 -9.55 -0.51 -13.76
CA THR A 214 -10.49 -1.23 -12.88
C THR A 214 -10.76 -0.45 -11.59
N GLY A 215 -9.71 0.07 -10.95
CA GLY A 215 -9.85 0.87 -9.74
C GLY A 215 -10.55 2.20 -10.01
N VAL A 216 -10.19 2.90 -11.09
CA VAL A 216 -10.86 4.13 -11.52
C VAL A 216 -12.36 3.90 -11.74
N HIS A 217 -12.74 2.77 -12.38
CA HIS A 217 -14.14 2.43 -12.57
C HIS A 217 -14.89 2.21 -11.24
N ARG A 218 -14.25 1.52 -10.28
CA ARG A 218 -14.80 1.36 -8.92
C ARG A 218 -15.02 2.72 -8.23
N LEU A 219 -14.05 3.63 -8.33
CA LEU A 219 -14.14 4.97 -7.72
C LEU A 219 -15.27 5.80 -8.35
N TYR A 220 -15.46 5.76 -9.68
CA TYR A 220 -16.60 6.41 -10.34
C TYR A 220 -17.93 5.85 -9.85
N GLN A 221 -18.06 4.53 -9.72
CA GLN A 221 -19.28 3.90 -9.21
C GLN A 221 -19.60 4.33 -7.78
N MET A 222 -18.58 4.41 -6.91
CA MET A 222 -18.74 4.92 -5.54
C MET A 222 -19.16 6.40 -5.53
N ALA A 223 -18.53 7.22 -6.38
CA ALA A 223 -18.87 8.64 -6.48
C ALA A 223 -20.31 8.87 -6.98
N GLU A 224 -20.75 8.14 -8.01
CA GLU A 224 -22.13 8.20 -8.53
C GLU A 224 -23.19 7.82 -7.49
N LYS A 225 -22.85 6.87 -6.60
CA LYS A 225 -23.72 6.45 -5.50
C LYS A 225 -23.64 7.36 -4.26
N GLY A 226 -22.71 8.31 -4.23
CA GLY A 226 -22.44 9.14 -3.06
C GLY A 226 -21.78 8.38 -1.90
N GLU A 227 -21.12 7.26 -2.20
CA GLU A 227 -20.46 6.38 -1.22
C GLU A 227 -18.96 6.66 -1.06
N LEU A 228 -18.36 7.48 -1.96
CA LEU A 228 -16.93 7.78 -1.92
C LEU A 228 -16.59 8.63 -0.69
N LEU A 229 -15.76 8.11 0.21
CA LEU A 229 -15.45 8.71 1.51
C LEU A 229 -14.50 9.91 1.42
N PHE A 230 -13.63 9.94 0.44
CA PHE A 230 -12.58 10.95 0.29
C PHE A 230 -12.31 11.25 -1.19
N PRO A 231 -11.72 12.41 -1.54
CA PRO A 231 -11.36 12.75 -2.91
C PRO A 231 -10.49 11.68 -3.58
N ALA A 232 -10.74 11.44 -4.87
CA ALA A 232 -9.97 10.51 -5.67
C ALA A 232 -9.40 11.18 -6.92
N ILE A 233 -8.15 10.88 -7.24
CA ILE A 233 -7.47 11.36 -8.45
C ILE A 233 -7.24 10.18 -9.38
N ASN A 234 -7.82 10.26 -10.59
CA ASN A 234 -7.58 9.33 -11.65
C ASN A 234 -6.25 9.68 -12.35
N VAL A 235 -5.19 8.94 -12.02
CA VAL A 235 -3.89 9.08 -12.69
C VAL A 235 -3.73 8.11 -13.87
N ASN A 236 -4.61 7.12 -13.99
CA ASN A 236 -4.66 6.20 -15.14
C ASN A 236 -4.85 6.93 -16.47
N ASP A 237 -5.70 7.95 -16.49
CA ASP A 237 -6.01 8.72 -17.71
C ASP A 237 -5.14 9.98 -17.85
N ALA A 238 -4.09 10.11 -17.03
CA ALA A 238 -3.14 11.20 -17.18
C ALA A 238 -2.45 11.15 -18.55
N VAL A 239 -2.21 12.32 -19.13
CA VAL A 239 -1.58 12.44 -20.46
C VAL A 239 -0.25 11.72 -20.51
N THR A 240 0.54 11.80 -19.44
CA THR A 240 1.83 11.14 -19.30
C THR A 240 1.76 9.62 -19.24
N LYS A 241 0.63 9.05 -18.88
CA LYS A 241 0.41 7.59 -18.89
C LYS A 241 -0.30 7.13 -20.17
N SER A 242 -1.39 7.80 -20.55
CA SER A 242 -2.31 7.28 -21.57
C SER A 242 -1.98 7.71 -23.00
N LYS A 243 -1.08 8.68 -23.21
CA LYS A 243 -0.79 9.24 -24.55
C LYS A 243 0.68 9.15 -24.97
N PHE A 244 1.57 8.75 -24.08
CA PHE A 244 3.02 8.67 -24.36
C PHE A 244 3.62 7.32 -23.99
N ASP A 245 2.82 6.33 -23.62
CA ASP A 245 3.24 4.92 -23.50
C ASP A 245 3.15 4.23 -24.87
#